data_3eff04dd4700900beb95eb6c081752cb
#
_entry.id   3eff04dd4700900beb95eb6c081752cb
#
_cell.length_a   1.000
_cell.length_b   1.000
_cell.length_c   1.000
_cell.angle_alpha   90.00
_cell.angle_beta   90.00
_cell.angle_gamma   90.00
#
_symmetry.space_group_name_H-M   'P 1'
#
loop_
_entity.id
_entity.type
_entity.pdbx_description
1 polymer ?
#
loop_
_entity_poly.entity_id
_entity_poly.type
_entity_poly.pdbx_seq_one_letter_code
_entity_poly.pdbx_strand_id
1 'polypeptide(L)'
;MLVAGRYRLISAIGRGGMGEVWRATDEVLGRAVAVKLLLGEHADESATARFRLEAQTAARLSHPHLVAVFDFGAWENRLFLVMELVEGRSLADLLLAQERLGPEQAARIAGQAAAGLAAAHRQGIVHRDIKPGNLMLDGEGTVKIGDFGIAQFVDDPSAALTTTGHIVGTSLYLAPERALGRTADAASDMYSLGCVVYQLLLGDPPFRSDTATATLYQHVDTPPVPLRQRGVDVSAAFDTYLLGLLAKQPEDRPTAQQVADWFQGDAWRGRPEPLPPHHPAPALAPFPAAPAAPAPLPGA
;
A
#
# COMPACT_ATOMS: atom_id res chain seq x y z
N MET A 1 -8.31 29.45 -1.05
CA MET A 1 -9.53 28.82 -1.59
C MET A 1 -10.31 28.25 -0.42
N LEU A 2 -11.64 28.36 -0.40
CA LEU A 2 -12.51 27.91 0.71
C LEU A 2 -13.45 26.81 0.19
N VAL A 3 -13.22 25.58 0.60
CA VAL A 3 -14.01 24.40 0.19
C VAL A 3 -15.24 24.30 1.07
N ALA A 4 -16.41 24.12 0.45
CA ALA A 4 -17.72 23.98 1.11
C ALA A 4 -18.02 25.07 2.16
N GLY A 5 -17.48 26.29 1.99
CA GLY A 5 -17.66 27.41 2.93
C GLY A 5 -17.04 27.19 4.32
N ARG A 6 -16.19 26.14 4.51
CA ARG A 6 -15.66 25.76 5.82
C ARG A 6 -14.17 25.46 5.85
N TYR A 7 -13.62 24.83 4.81
CA TYR A 7 -12.24 24.36 4.83
C TYR A 7 -11.35 25.27 3.99
N ARG A 8 -10.51 26.08 4.65
CA ARG A 8 -9.58 26.98 3.98
C ARG A 8 -8.31 26.24 3.60
N LEU A 9 -8.11 26.02 2.29
CA LEU A 9 -6.90 25.41 1.77
C LEU A 9 -5.71 26.36 1.92
N ILE A 10 -4.58 25.82 2.42
CA ILE A 10 -3.34 26.57 2.71
C ILE A 10 -2.25 26.21 1.69
N SER A 11 -1.84 24.97 1.63
CA SER A 11 -0.78 24.47 0.74
C SER A 11 -1.07 23.05 0.28
N ALA A 12 -0.72 22.72 -0.95
CA ALA A 12 -0.77 21.34 -1.44
C ALA A 12 0.33 20.54 -0.73
N ILE A 13 -0.02 19.35 -0.21
CA ILE A 13 0.89 18.43 0.47
C ILE A 13 1.05 17.10 -0.27
N GLY A 14 0.20 16.84 -1.29
CA GLY A 14 0.32 15.67 -2.14
C GLY A 14 -0.49 15.84 -3.41
N ARG A 15 -0.01 15.24 -4.51
CA ARG A 15 -0.73 15.15 -5.78
C ARG A 15 -0.51 13.76 -6.37
N GLY A 16 -1.57 13.12 -6.81
CA GLY A 16 -1.52 11.80 -7.43
C GLY A 16 -2.64 11.62 -8.43
N GLY A 17 -2.72 10.45 -9.06
CA GLY A 17 -3.74 10.17 -10.07
C GLY A 17 -5.19 10.25 -9.58
N MET A 18 -5.40 10.13 -8.27
CA MET A 18 -6.73 10.17 -7.65
C MET A 18 -7.12 11.53 -7.13
N GLY A 19 -6.23 12.54 -7.16
CA GLY A 19 -6.54 13.87 -6.66
C GLY A 19 -5.38 14.62 -6.05
N GLU A 20 -5.73 15.69 -5.38
CA GLU A 20 -4.81 16.57 -4.66
C GLU A 20 -5.13 16.54 -3.18
N VAL A 21 -4.12 16.46 -2.33
CA VAL A 21 -4.25 16.57 -0.87
C VAL A 21 -3.70 17.92 -0.44
N TRP A 22 -4.49 18.63 0.34
CA TRP A 22 -4.17 19.98 0.82
C TRP A 22 -4.12 20.01 2.33
N ARG A 23 -3.13 20.69 2.88
CA ARG A 23 -3.20 21.20 4.26
C ARG A 23 -4.27 22.28 4.28
N ALA A 24 -5.18 22.26 5.24
CA ALA A 24 -6.28 23.19 5.37
C ALA A 24 -6.59 23.52 6.83
N THR A 25 -7.37 24.57 7.04
CA THR A 25 -7.97 24.91 8.34
C THR A 25 -9.48 24.70 8.28
N ASP A 26 -10.04 23.96 9.21
CA ASP A 26 -11.46 23.94 9.50
C ASP A 26 -11.82 25.22 10.24
N GLU A 27 -12.42 26.18 9.56
CA GLU A 27 -12.73 27.52 10.14
C GLU A 27 -13.83 27.48 11.20
N VAL A 28 -14.63 26.41 11.24
CA VAL A 28 -15.67 26.24 12.25
C VAL A 28 -15.10 25.69 13.55
N LEU A 29 -14.20 24.71 13.48
CA LEU A 29 -13.61 24.05 14.65
C LEU A 29 -12.22 24.63 15.03
N GLY A 30 -11.65 25.52 14.22
CA GLY A 30 -10.35 26.14 14.47
C GLY A 30 -9.17 25.19 14.48
N ARG A 31 -9.22 24.08 13.71
CA ARG A 31 -8.18 23.03 13.70
C ARG A 31 -7.59 22.81 12.30
N ALA A 32 -6.34 22.38 12.28
CA ALA A 32 -5.69 21.92 11.06
C ALA A 32 -6.27 20.56 10.60
N VAL A 33 -6.47 20.41 9.30
CA VAL A 33 -6.99 19.18 8.66
C VAL A 33 -6.28 18.96 7.33
N ALA A 34 -6.34 17.73 6.81
CA ALA A 34 -6.03 17.43 5.42
C ALA A 34 -7.32 17.36 4.60
N VAL A 35 -7.35 18.00 3.44
CA VAL A 35 -8.48 17.95 2.50
C VAL A 35 -8.00 17.30 1.21
N LYS A 36 -8.57 16.15 0.86
CA LYS A 36 -8.34 15.47 -0.41
C LYS A 36 -9.43 15.86 -1.38
N LEU A 37 -9.05 16.51 -2.48
CA LEU A 37 -9.93 16.82 -3.59
C LEU A 37 -9.77 15.76 -4.67
N LEU A 38 -10.82 15.00 -4.94
CA LEU A 38 -10.77 13.95 -5.95
C LEU A 38 -10.85 14.53 -7.36
N LEU A 39 -10.04 13.98 -8.28
CA LEU A 39 -10.11 14.31 -9.69
C LEU A 39 -11.30 13.55 -10.30
N GLY A 40 -12.14 14.28 -11.04
CA GLY A 40 -13.29 13.73 -11.76
C GLY A 40 -14.18 14.87 -12.21
N GLU A 41 -14.18 15.17 -13.51
CA GLU A 41 -15.01 16.27 -14.05
C GLU A 41 -16.51 15.93 -14.04
N HIS A 42 -16.90 14.67 -13.87
CA HIS A 42 -18.30 14.23 -13.80
C HIS A 42 -18.40 12.95 -12.97
N ALA A 43 -18.40 13.08 -11.64
CA ALA A 43 -18.85 11.97 -10.81
C ALA A 43 -20.34 11.75 -11.13
N ASP A 44 -20.67 10.65 -11.81
CA ASP A 44 -22.05 10.27 -11.99
C ASP A 44 -22.72 10.01 -10.61
N GLU A 45 -24.04 9.93 -10.60
CA GLU A 45 -24.82 9.73 -9.37
C GLU A 45 -24.40 8.43 -8.67
N SER A 46 -24.01 7.40 -9.41
CA SER A 46 -23.56 6.09 -8.93
C SER A 46 -22.18 6.20 -8.26
N ALA A 47 -21.21 6.89 -8.87
CA ALA A 47 -19.89 7.14 -8.29
C ALA A 47 -19.98 7.96 -7.00
N THR A 48 -20.84 8.98 -7.00
CA THR A 48 -21.09 9.82 -5.82
C THR A 48 -21.72 9.02 -4.68
N ALA A 49 -22.70 8.16 -4.98
CA ALA A 49 -23.34 7.30 -3.97
C ALA A 49 -22.35 6.29 -3.36
N ARG A 50 -21.51 5.68 -4.19
CA ARG A 50 -20.45 4.76 -3.73
C ARG A 50 -19.43 5.48 -2.85
N PHE A 51 -18.90 6.61 -3.29
CA PHE A 51 -17.97 7.43 -2.49
C PHE A 51 -18.56 7.77 -1.11
N ARG A 52 -19.84 8.17 -1.08
CA ARG A 52 -20.54 8.53 0.15
C ARG A 52 -20.62 7.34 1.12
N LEU A 53 -20.95 6.15 0.61
CA LEU A 53 -21.03 4.93 1.43
C LEU A 53 -19.66 4.57 2.02
N GLU A 54 -18.58 4.69 1.26
CA GLU A 54 -17.25 4.37 1.76
C GLU A 54 -16.69 5.40 2.71
N ALA A 55 -16.89 6.69 2.40
CA ALA A 55 -16.52 7.74 3.34
C ALA A 55 -17.24 7.55 4.69
N GLN A 56 -18.54 7.19 4.68
CA GLN A 56 -19.29 6.84 5.90
C GLN A 56 -18.71 5.62 6.61
N THR A 57 -18.25 4.63 5.86
CA THR A 57 -17.65 3.41 6.42
C THR A 57 -16.28 3.72 7.03
N ALA A 58 -15.44 4.47 6.32
CA ALA A 58 -14.13 4.92 6.82
C ALA A 58 -14.27 5.84 8.05
N ALA A 59 -15.29 6.69 8.11
CA ALA A 59 -15.54 7.59 9.24
C ALA A 59 -15.90 6.85 10.56
N ARG A 60 -16.27 5.57 10.48
CA ARG A 60 -16.50 4.74 11.67
C ARG A 60 -15.20 4.20 12.27
N LEU A 61 -14.11 4.19 11.49
CA LEU A 61 -12.84 3.72 11.96
C LEU A 61 -12.21 4.73 12.92
N SER A 62 -11.89 4.28 14.12
CA SER A 62 -11.14 5.06 15.12
C SER A 62 -10.06 4.18 15.74
N HIS A 63 -8.79 4.49 15.42
CA HIS A 63 -7.64 3.77 15.95
C HIS A 63 -6.39 4.65 15.87
N PRO A 64 -5.43 4.59 16.82
CA PRO A 64 -4.21 5.39 16.79
C PRO A 64 -3.41 5.26 15.49
N HIS A 65 -3.45 4.09 14.85
CA HIS A 65 -2.72 3.79 13.62
C HIS A 65 -3.56 3.94 12.35
N LEU A 66 -4.70 4.61 12.40
CA LEU A 66 -5.53 4.94 11.24
C LEU A 66 -5.70 6.45 11.15
N VAL A 67 -5.62 7.00 9.95
CA VAL A 67 -5.97 8.40 9.68
C VAL A 67 -7.49 8.55 9.83
N ALA A 68 -7.93 9.40 10.76
CA ALA A 68 -9.35 9.62 11.01
C ALA A 68 -9.98 10.42 9.87
N VAL A 69 -11.18 10.01 9.45
CA VAL A 69 -12.03 10.78 8.52
C VAL A 69 -12.98 11.65 9.32
N PHE A 70 -13.01 12.95 9.02
CA PHE A 70 -13.80 13.93 9.76
C PHE A 70 -15.05 14.40 9.02
N ASP A 71 -14.97 14.52 7.69
CA ASP A 71 -16.07 15.01 6.87
C ASP A 71 -15.87 14.61 5.40
N PHE A 72 -16.90 14.67 4.63
CA PHE A 72 -16.86 14.46 3.18
C PHE A 72 -18.02 15.18 2.50
N GLY A 73 -17.87 15.46 1.21
CA GLY A 73 -18.94 16.11 0.47
C GLY A 73 -18.60 16.34 -0.99
N ALA A 74 -19.42 17.20 -1.61
CA ALA A 74 -19.20 17.69 -2.98
C ALA A 74 -19.01 19.21 -2.95
N TRP A 75 -18.08 19.70 -3.78
CA TRP A 75 -17.78 21.11 -3.96
C TRP A 75 -17.28 21.37 -5.40
N GLU A 76 -17.88 22.30 -6.12
CA GLU A 76 -17.52 22.64 -7.51
C GLU A 76 -17.36 21.41 -8.43
N ASN A 77 -18.35 20.52 -8.45
CA ASN A 77 -18.34 19.25 -9.19
C ASN A 77 -17.23 18.26 -8.83
N ARG A 78 -16.53 18.47 -7.71
CA ARG A 78 -15.54 17.55 -7.17
C ARG A 78 -16.02 16.96 -5.86
N LEU A 79 -15.65 15.72 -5.60
CA LEU A 79 -15.80 15.12 -4.28
C LEU A 79 -14.61 15.52 -3.41
N PHE A 80 -14.86 15.76 -2.13
CA PHE A 80 -13.79 16.02 -1.16
C PHE A 80 -13.93 15.15 0.09
N LEU A 81 -12.80 14.85 0.67
CA LEU A 81 -12.67 14.15 1.95
C LEU A 81 -11.84 14.99 2.90
N VAL A 82 -12.33 15.18 4.13
CA VAL A 82 -11.61 15.87 5.20
C VAL A 82 -11.13 14.83 6.20
N MET A 83 -9.86 14.86 6.51
CA MET A 83 -9.22 13.85 7.35
C MET A 83 -8.18 14.48 8.30
N GLU A 84 -7.73 13.68 9.23
CA GLU A 84 -6.62 14.01 10.12
C GLU A 84 -5.40 14.44 9.31
N LEU A 85 -4.81 15.57 9.69
CA LEU A 85 -3.54 16.02 9.15
C LEU A 85 -2.43 15.36 9.95
N VAL A 86 -1.70 14.44 9.30
CA VAL A 86 -0.54 13.80 9.92
C VAL A 86 0.69 14.67 9.69
N GLU A 87 1.26 15.18 10.77
CA GLU A 87 2.52 15.93 10.73
C GLU A 87 3.70 14.95 10.68
N GLY A 88 4.14 14.61 9.47
CA GLY A 88 5.18 13.59 9.29
C GLY A 88 5.54 13.39 7.83
N ARG A 89 6.04 12.21 7.52
CA ARG A 89 6.41 11.79 6.16
C ARG A 89 5.86 10.42 5.83
N SER A 90 5.64 10.12 4.55
CA SER A 90 5.30 8.77 4.14
C SER A 90 6.52 7.84 4.25
N LEU A 91 6.28 6.53 4.36
CA LEU A 91 7.36 5.55 4.28
C LEU A 91 8.03 5.56 2.91
N ALA A 92 7.34 6.02 1.84
CA ALA A 92 7.95 6.22 0.53
C ALA A 92 9.02 7.33 0.59
N ASP A 93 8.70 8.48 1.20
CA ASP A 93 9.67 9.58 1.38
C ASP A 93 10.82 9.16 2.30
N LEU A 94 10.53 8.33 3.31
CA LEU A 94 11.54 7.82 4.21
C LEU A 94 12.53 6.90 3.48
N LEU A 95 12.04 6.00 2.62
CA LEU A 95 12.87 5.12 1.80
C LEU A 95 13.72 5.90 0.79
N LEU A 96 13.18 6.97 0.20
CA LEU A 96 13.96 7.85 -0.68
C LEU A 96 15.12 8.54 0.08
N ALA A 97 14.93 8.84 1.36
CA ALA A 97 15.93 9.53 2.17
C ALA A 97 16.97 8.60 2.81
N GLN A 98 16.60 7.36 3.15
CA GLN A 98 17.42 6.43 3.95
C GLN A 98 17.74 5.11 3.25
N GLU A 99 17.23 4.90 2.03
CA GLU A 99 17.33 3.68 1.23
C GLU A 99 16.72 2.44 1.91
N ARG A 100 17.03 2.18 3.18
CA ARG A 100 16.53 1.06 3.99
C ARG A 100 16.48 1.41 5.48
N LEU A 101 15.73 0.63 6.24
CA LEU A 101 15.58 0.78 7.69
C LEU A 101 16.20 -0.41 8.44
N GLY A 102 16.56 -0.18 9.70
CA GLY A 102 16.99 -1.27 10.58
C GLY A 102 15.81 -2.17 11.00
N PRO A 103 16.13 -3.43 11.41
CA PRO A 103 15.11 -4.43 11.77
C PRO A 103 14.16 -3.97 12.87
N GLU A 104 14.65 -3.25 13.88
CA GLU A 104 13.83 -2.76 14.99
C GLU A 104 12.81 -1.71 14.55
N GLN A 105 13.21 -0.81 13.67
CA GLN A 105 12.31 0.20 13.13
C GLN A 105 11.27 -0.45 12.19
N ALA A 106 11.70 -1.38 11.34
CA ALA A 106 10.80 -2.12 10.45
C ALA A 106 9.78 -2.97 11.23
N ALA A 107 10.22 -3.65 12.30
CA ALA A 107 9.35 -4.42 13.20
C ALA A 107 8.29 -3.55 13.88
N ARG A 108 8.71 -2.38 14.41
CA ARG A 108 7.78 -1.43 15.03
C ARG A 108 6.75 -0.90 14.03
N ILE A 109 7.17 -0.55 12.82
CA ILE A 109 6.28 -0.10 11.75
C ILE A 109 5.30 -1.20 11.37
N ALA A 110 5.79 -2.44 11.19
CA ALA A 110 4.95 -3.60 10.85
C ALA A 110 3.89 -3.88 11.92
N GLY A 111 4.27 -3.87 13.20
CA GLY A 111 3.36 -4.10 14.32
C GLY A 111 2.26 -3.04 14.41
N GLN A 112 2.63 -1.78 14.29
CA GLN A 112 1.68 -0.66 14.34
C GLN A 112 0.73 -0.66 13.13
N ALA A 113 1.25 -0.88 11.91
CA ALA A 113 0.42 -0.99 10.71
C ALA A 113 -0.54 -2.17 10.82
N ALA A 114 -0.06 -3.34 11.27
CA ALA A 114 -0.91 -4.50 11.48
C ALA A 114 -1.99 -4.26 12.53
N ALA A 115 -1.71 -3.55 13.62
CA ALA A 115 -2.71 -3.19 14.63
C ALA A 115 -3.82 -2.30 14.04
N GLY A 116 -3.45 -1.31 13.21
CA GLY A 116 -4.41 -0.50 12.46
C GLY A 116 -5.27 -1.34 11.51
N LEU A 117 -4.64 -2.21 10.70
CA LEU A 117 -5.35 -3.12 9.80
C LEU A 117 -6.27 -4.10 10.54
N ALA A 118 -5.83 -4.64 11.69
CA ALA A 118 -6.68 -5.49 12.51
C ALA A 118 -7.94 -4.77 13.00
N ALA A 119 -7.84 -3.48 13.35
CA ALA A 119 -9.00 -2.68 13.73
C ALA A 119 -9.98 -2.48 12.57
N ALA A 120 -9.50 -2.25 11.35
CA ALA A 120 -10.31 -2.14 10.15
C ALA A 120 -10.96 -3.49 9.76
N HIS A 121 -10.17 -4.56 9.74
CA HIS A 121 -10.64 -5.91 9.38
C HIS A 121 -11.72 -6.43 10.30
N ARG A 122 -11.66 -6.12 11.61
CA ARG A 122 -12.76 -6.46 12.56
C ARG A 122 -14.11 -5.79 12.22
N GLN A 123 -14.07 -4.69 11.47
CA GLN A 123 -15.26 -4.00 10.96
C GLN A 123 -15.63 -4.40 9.53
N GLY A 124 -14.96 -5.41 8.97
CA GLY A 124 -15.17 -5.89 7.60
C GLY A 124 -14.57 -4.95 6.53
N ILE A 125 -13.68 -4.04 6.93
CA ILE A 125 -13.07 -3.06 6.02
C ILE A 125 -11.68 -3.55 5.62
N VAL A 126 -11.46 -3.75 4.32
CA VAL A 126 -10.17 -4.11 3.71
C VAL A 126 -9.58 -2.86 3.05
N HIS A 127 -8.29 -2.62 3.25
CA HIS A 127 -7.62 -1.43 2.73
C HIS A 127 -7.38 -1.49 1.21
N ARG A 128 -6.95 -2.63 0.69
CA ARG A 128 -6.75 -2.97 -0.73
C ARG A 128 -5.60 -2.27 -1.46
N ASP A 129 -4.94 -1.29 -0.84
CA ASP A 129 -3.83 -0.53 -1.47
C ASP A 129 -2.74 -0.20 -0.43
N ILE A 130 -2.29 -1.19 0.34
CA ILE A 130 -1.17 -1.03 1.28
C ILE A 130 0.12 -0.90 0.47
N LYS A 131 0.79 0.25 0.65
CA LYS A 131 2.08 0.59 0.03
C LYS A 131 2.78 1.66 0.86
N PRO A 132 4.09 1.90 0.69
CA PRO A 132 4.83 2.89 1.48
C PRO A 132 4.24 4.31 1.44
N GLY A 133 3.64 4.71 0.30
CA GLY A 133 3.01 6.04 0.17
C GLY A 133 1.76 6.24 1.02
N ASN A 134 1.07 5.16 1.40
CA ASN A 134 -0.16 5.20 2.20
C ASN A 134 0.10 4.98 3.71
N LEU A 135 1.36 4.79 4.11
CA LEU A 135 1.78 4.63 5.48
C LEU A 135 2.58 5.86 5.90
N MET A 136 2.00 6.68 6.77
CA MET A 136 2.63 7.89 7.30
C MET A 136 3.32 7.57 8.62
N LEU A 137 4.49 8.18 8.85
CA LEU A 137 5.20 8.14 10.11
C LEU A 137 5.24 9.56 10.66
N ASP A 138 4.60 9.79 11.81
CA ASP A 138 4.59 11.10 12.46
C ASP A 138 5.93 11.40 13.19
N GLY A 139 6.03 12.59 13.77
CA GLY A 139 7.24 13.04 14.47
C GLY A 139 7.56 12.24 15.73
N GLU A 140 6.59 11.50 16.29
CA GLU A 140 6.74 10.65 17.48
C GLU A 140 7.06 9.18 17.11
N GLY A 141 7.08 8.86 15.81
CA GLY A 141 7.31 7.52 15.31
C GLY A 141 6.06 6.65 15.31
N THR A 142 4.86 7.27 15.34
CA THR A 142 3.58 6.57 15.20
C THR A 142 3.25 6.38 13.73
N VAL A 143 2.92 5.15 13.35
CA VAL A 143 2.43 4.84 12.00
C VAL A 143 0.94 5.17 11.91
N LYS A 144 0.56 5.86 10.84
CA LYS A 144 -0.82 6.15 10.48
C LYS A 144 -1.11 5.68 9.06
N ILE A 145 -2.10 4.80 8.90
CA ILE A 145 -2.54 4.31 7.59
C ILE A 145 -3.56 5.29 7.04
N GLY A 146 -3.26 5.86 5.88
CA GLY A 146 -4.14 6.74 5.12
C GLY A 146 -4.75 6.06 3.90
N ASP A 147 -5.65 6.77 3.23
CA ASP A 147 -6.22 6.37 1.93
C ASP A 147 -6.90 4.99 1.92
N PHE A 148 -7.67 4.67 2.97
CA PHE A 148 -8.56 3.51 2.93
C PHE A 148 -9.47 3.58 1.70
N GLY A 149 -9.26 2.69 0.76
CA GLY A 149 -10.05 2.32 -0.43
C GLY A 149 -11.05 3.30 -1.09
N ILE A 150 -11.25 4.48 -0.50
CA ILE A 150 -12.25 5.49 -0.90
C ILE A 150 -12.09 5.93 -2.37
N ALA A 151 -10.95 5.66 -2.98
CA ALA A 151 -10.63 6.10 -4.33
C ALA A 151 -10.76 5.00 -5.40
N GLN A 152 -11.02 3.74 -5.04
CA GLN A 152 -11.18 2.66 -6.02
C GLN A 152 -12.50 2.70 -6.80
N PHE A 153 -13.38 3.68 -6.52
CA PHE A 153 -14.69 3.79 -7.18
C PHE A 153 -14.68 4.66 -8.44
N VAL A 154 -13.60 5.35 -8.72
CA VAL A 154 -13.43 6.04 -10.01
C VAL A 154 -12.98 5.05 -11.09
N ASP A 155 -12.37 3.92 -10.70
CA ASP A 155 -11.88 2.92 -11.64
C ASP A 155 -12.64 1.59 -11.47
N ASP A 156 -13.34 1.16 -12.51
CA ASP A 156 -13.87 -0.20 -12.69
C ASP A 156 -12.72 -1.21 -12.47
N PRO A 157 -12.88 -2.29 -11.66
CA PRO A 157 -11.86 -3.31 -11.46
C PRO A 157 -11.31 -3.91 -12.76
N SER A 158 -12.11 -3.89 -13.84
CA SER A 158 -11.70 -4.31 -15.18
C SER A 158 -10.87 -3.24 -15.92
N ALA A 159 -11.00 -1.97 -15.57
CA ALA A 159 -10.26 -0.85 -16.15
C ALA A 159 -8.88 -0.65 -15.49
N ALA A 160 -8.70 -1.04 -14.24
CA ALA A 160 -7.43 -0.92 -13.51
C ALA A 160 -6.28 -1.73 -14.16
N LEU A 161 -6.60 -2.78 -14.90
CA LEU A 161 -5.62 -3.58 -15.67
C LEU A 161 -5.22 -2.95 -17.01
N THR A 162 -5.91 -1.91 -17.49
CA THR A 162 -5.73 -1.38 -18.85
C THR A 162 -5.25 0.08 -18.93
N THR A 163 -5.27 0.85 -17.85
CA THR A 163 -4.85 2.25 -17.87
C THR A 163 -3.35 2.39 -17.62
N THR A 164 -2.62 2.64 -18.66
CA THR A 164 -1.16 2.52 -18.87
C THR A 164 -0.25 3.38 -17.99
N GLY A 165 -0.73 4.17 -17.05
CA GLY A 165 0.10 5.06 -16.22
C GLY A 165 0.16 4.73 -14.72
N HIS A 166 -0.86 4.09 -14.15
CA HIS A 166 -0.97 3.81 -12.72
C HIS A 166 -0.47 2.41 -12.29
N ILE A 167 -0.30 1.49 -13.24
CA ILE A 167 0.09 0.09 -12.97
C ILE A 167 1.51 -0.02 -12.43
N VAL A 168 2.43 0.87 -12.81
CA VAL A 168 3.87 0.71 -12.53
C VAL A 168 4.21 0.80 -11.04
N GLY A 169 3.53 1.61 -10.25
CA GLY A 169 3.83 1.78 -8.81
C GLY A 169 3.07 0.81 -7.89
N THR A 170 1.82 0.50 -8.21
CA THR A 170 0.94 -0.33 -7.38
C THR A 170 1.20 -1.82 -7.57
N SER A 171 1.70 -2.25 -8.73
CA SER A 171 2.02 -3.66 -9.01
C SER A 171 3.07 -4.26 -8.08
N LEU A 172 3.94 -3.45 -7.47
CA LEU A 172 5.03 -3.89 -6.58
C LEU A 172 4.54 -4.48 -5.23
N TYR A 173 3.29 -4.23 -4.86
CA TYR A 173 2.71 -4.64 -3.57
C TYR A 173 1.41 -5.44 -3.74
N LEU A 174 1.07 -5.80 -4.98
CA LEU A 174 -0.20 -6.43 -5.29
C LEU A 174 -0.19 -7.92 -4.89
N ALA A 175 -1.20 -8.34 -4.14
CA ALA A 175 -1.33 -9.74 -3.72
C ALA A 175 -1.63 -10.67 -4.93
N PRO A 176 -1.15 -11.94 -4.90
CA PRO A 176 -1.32 -12.91 -5.99
C PRO A 176 -2.77 -13.05 -6.47
N GLU A 177 -3.72 -13.17 -5.55
CA GLU A 177 -5.15 -13.28 -5.86
C GLU A 177 -5.67 -12.04 -6.61
N ARG A 178 -5.15 -10.86 -6.28
CA ARG A 178 -5.48 -9.61 -6.96
C ARG A 178 -4.89 -9.56 -8.37
N ALA A 179 -3.66 -10.03 -8.53
CA ALA A 179 -3.02 -10.15 -9.85
C ALA A 179 -3.78 -11.12 -10.77
N LEU A 180 -4.49 -12.10 -10.19
CA LEU A 180 -5.38 -13.03 -10.88
C LEU A 180 -6.82 -12.50 -11.06
N GLY A 181 -7.10 -11.23 -10.72
CA GLY A 181 -8.43 -10.63 -10.86
C GLY A 181 -9.45 -11.07 -9.80
N ARG A 182 -9.02 -11.72 -8.71
CA ARG A 182 -9.90 -12.12 -7.61
C ARG A 182 -10.15 -10.94 -6.66
N THR A 183 -11.20 -11.05 -5.86
CA THR A 183 -11.55 -10.03 -4.86
C THR A 183 -10.48 -9.96 -3.76
N ALA A 184 -10.11 -8.74 -3.37
CA ALA A 184 -9.24 -8.52 -2.22
C ALA A 184 -9.96 -8.84 -0.91
N ASP A 185 -9.24 -9.45 0.00
CA ASP A 185 -9.66 -9.70 1.38
C ASP A 185 -8.62 -9.20 2.40
N ALA A 186 -8.83 -9.49 3.68
CA ALA A 186 -7.90 -9.11 4.74
C ALA A 186 -6.49 -9.71 4.54
N ALA A 187 -6.38 -10.91 3.95
CA ALA A 187 -5.10 -11.55 3.68
C ALA A 187 -4.34 -10.85 2.53
N SER A 188 -5.06 -10.17 1.61
CA SER A 188 -4.43 -9.34 0.58
C SER A 188 -3.66 -8.17 1.18
N ASP A 189 -4.23 -7.50 2.21
CA ASP A 189 -3.55 -6.42 2.94
C ASP A 189 -2.29 -6.95 3.67
N MET A 190 -2.34 -8.16 4.21
CA MET A 190 -1.19 -8.78 4.89
C MET A 190 -0.05 -9.07 3.92
N TYR A 191 -0.35 -9.56 2.72
CA TYR A 191 0.65 -9.75 1.68
C TYR A 191 1.31 -8.41 1.28
N SER A 192 0.49 -7.38 1.05
CA SER A 192 0.97 -6.05 0.70
C SER A 192 1.83 -5.45 1.82
N LEU A 193 1.45 -5.63 3.10
CA LEU A 193 2.27 -5.25 4.24
C LEU A 193 3.59 -6.03 4.27
N GLY A 194 3.59 -7.32 3.96
CA GLY A 194 4.79 -8.14 3.79
C GLY A 194 5.74 -7.56 2.74
N CYS A 195 5.23 -7.14 1.58
CA CYS A 195 6.02 -6.47 0.54
C CYS A 195 6.62 -5.15 1.04
N VAL A 196 5.86 -4.35 1.79
CA VAL A 196 6.35 -3.10 2.39
C VAL A 196 7.48 -3.39 3.39
N VAL A 197 7.29 -4.32 4.32
CA VAL A 197 8.31 -4.67 5.34
C VAL A 197 9.58 -5.22 4.68
N TYR A 198 9.43 -6.05 3.65
CA TYR A 198 10.55 -6.54 2.85
C TYR A 198 11.36 -5.38 2.26
N GLN A 199 10.67 -4.42 1.66
CA GLN A 199 11.31 -3.24 1.08
C GLN A 199 11.95 -2.33 2.14
N LEU A 200 11.31 -2.14 3.29
CA LEU A 200 11.90 -1.35 4.38
C LEU A 200 13.26 -1.90 4.83
N LEU A 201 13.43 -3.22 4.79
CA LEU A 201 14.64 -3.90 5.25
C LEU A 201 15.72 -4.01 4.17
N LEU A 202 15.33 -4.20 2.91
CA LEU A 202 16.26 -4.40 1.81
C LEU A 202 16.55 -3.13 1.00
N GLY A 203 15.57 -2.21 0.93
CA GLY A 203 15.56 -1.06 0.01
C GLY A 203 14.74 -1.31 -1.26
N ASP A 204 14.64 -2.56 -1.71
CA ASP A 204 13.88 -2.99 -2.88
C ASP A 204 12.70 -3.89 -2.50
N PRO A 205 11.57 -3.85 -3.23
CA PRO A 205 10.46 -4.76 -3.02
C PRO A 205 10.85 -6.21 -3.35
N PRO A 206 10.07 -7.21 -2.87
CA PRO A 206 10.40 -8.63 -3.10
C PRO A 206 10.41 -9.03 -4.58
N PHE A 207 9.62 -8.34 -5.41
CA PHE A 207 9.50 -8.58 -6.84
C PHE A 207 9.54 -7.26 -7.60
N ARG A 208 10.37 -7.22 -8.63
CA ARG A 208 10.52 -6.08 -9.54
C ARG A 208 11.04 -6.56 -10.88
N SER A 209 10.42 -6.13 -11.95
CA SER A 209 10.81 -6.43 -13.33
C SER A 209 10.64 -5.19 -14.21
N ASP A 210 11.13 -5.27 -15.44
CA ASP A 210 11.09 -4.17 -16.42
C ASP A 210 9.66 -3.81 -16.84
N THR A 211 8.71 -4.74 -16.67
CA THR A 211 7.29 -4.52 -16.99
C THR A 211 6.39 -4.85 -15.80
N ALA A 212 5.29 -4.10 -15.67
CA ALA A 212 4.28 -4.37 -14.66
C ALA A 212 3.72 -5.80 -14.77
N THR A 213 3.50 -6.30 -15.99
CA THR A 213 3.01 -7.65 -16.23
C THR A 213 3.99 -8.71 -15.72
N ALA A 214 5.28 -8.56 -15.98
CA ALA A 214 6.29 -9.49 -15.47
C ALA A 214 6.36 -9.47 -13.94
N THR A 215 6.24 -8.28 -13.31
CA THR A 215 6.14 -8.14 -11.86
C THR A 215 4.92 -8.87 -11.30
N LEU A 216 3.75 -8.74 -11.95
CA LEU A 216 2.54 -9.46 -11.55
C LEU A 216 2.72 -10.98 -11.60
N TYR A 217 3.36 -11.52 -12.65
CA TYR A 217 3.67 -12.95 -12.72
C TYR A 217 4.58 -13.39 -11.58
N GLN A 218 5.57 -12.59 -11.18
CA GLN A 218 6.41 -12.91 -10.03
C GLN A 218 5.61 -12.95 -8.72
N HIS A 219 4.65 -12.06 -8.54
CA HIS A 219 3.75 -12.12 -7.38
C HIS A 219 2.94 -13.41 -7.34
N VAL A 220 2.53 -13.95 -8.49
CA VAL A 220 1.74 -15.19 -8.57
C VAL A 220 2.59 -16.43 -8.34
N ASP A 221 3.74 -16.56 -9.03
CA ASP A 221 4.44 -17.85 -9.15
C ASP A 221 5.83 -17.88 -8.53
N THR A 222 6.50 -16.72 -8.36
CA THR A 222 7.90 -16.73 -7.91
C THR A 222 7.98 -16.69 -6.39
N PRO A 223 8.69 -17.61 -5.72
CA PRO A 223 8.95 -17.51 -4.28
C PRO A 223 9.79 -16.27 -3.97
N PRO A 224 9.49 -15.52 -2.88
CA PRO A 224 10.35 -14.43 -2.45
C PRO A 224 11.70 -14.99 -1.94
N VAL A 225 12.77 -14.27 -2.25
CA VAL A 225 14.12 -14.63 -1.75
C VAL A 225 14.20 -14.24 -0.28
N PRO A 226 14.60 -15.14 0.65
CA PRO A 226 14.81 -14.79 2.04
C PRO A 226 15.77 -13.61 2.21
N LEU A 227 15.44 -12.66 3.08
CA LEU A 227 16.25 -11.44 3.32
C LEU A 227 17.66 -11.79 3.80
N ARG A 228 17.80 -12.83 4.63
CA ARG A 228 19.11 -13.31 5.10
C ARG A 228 20.00 -13.78 3.94
N GLN A 229 19.43 -14.38 2.90
CA GLN A 229 20.16 -14.72 1.66
C GLN A 229 20.55 -13.50 0.82
N ARG A 230 19.90 -12.36 1.07
CA ARG A 230 20.23 -11.05 0.47
C ARG A 230 21.22 -10.25 1.32
N GLY A 231 21.75 -10.85 2.40
CA GLY A 231 22.72 -10.21 3.28
C GLY A 231 22.10 -9.23 4.29
N VAL A 232 20.78 -9.26 4.49
CA VAL A 232 20.12 -8.43 5.51
C VAL A 232 20.26 -9.12 6.87
N ASP A 233 20.78 -8.40 7.85
CA ASP A 233 20.96 -8.90 9.22
C ASP A 233 19.65 -8.86 10.02
N VAL A 234 18.81 -9.86 9.79
CA VAL A 234 17.60 -10.15 10.57
C VAL A 234 17.68 -11.55 11.17
N SER A 235 16.94 -11.80 12.25
CA SER A 235 16.84 -13.15 12.82
C SER A 235 16.19 -14.14 11.84
N ALA A 236 16.50 -15.43 11.96
CA ALA A 236 15.81 -16.47 11.18
C ALA A 236 14.30 -16.47 11.45
N ALA A 237 13.89 -16.15 12.69
CA ALA A 237 12.49 -16.03 13.07
C ALA A 237 11.80 -14.88 12.29
N PHE A 238 12.44 -13.70 12.20
CA PHE A 238 11.90 -12.57 11.43
C PHE A 238 11.77 -12.93 9.96
N ASP A 239 12.83 -13.47 9.36
CA ASP A 239 12.86 -13.84 7.94
C ASP A 239 11.75 -14.85 7.60
N THR A 240 11.64 -15.91 8.40
CA THR A 240 10.60 -16.94 8.24
C THR A 240 9.19 -16.36 8.37
N TYR A 241 8.95 -15.50 9.37
CA TYR A 241 7.63 -14.90 9.58
C TYR A 241 7.25 -13.94 8.45
N LEU A 242 8.20 -13.15 7.97
CA LEU A 242 8.00 -12.27 6.81
C LEU A 242 7.66 -13.06 5.54
N LEU A 243 8.35 -14.20 5.31
CA LEU A 243 8.01 -15.10 4.20
C LEU A 243 6.60 -15.68 4.33
N GLY A 244 6.12 -15.90 5.55
CA GLY A 244 4.73 -16.29 5.83
C GLY A 244 3.72 -15.22 5.40
N LEU A 245 4.00 -13.92 5.60
CA LEU A 245 3.16 -12.84 5.06
C LEU A 245 3.14 -12.85 3.52
N LEU A 246 4.24 -13.26 2.88
CA LEU A 246 4.39 -13.34 1.43
C LEU A 246 3.96 -14.70 0.83
N ALA A 247 3.28 -15.55 1.61
CA ALA A 247 2.71 -16.80 1.12
C ALA A 247 1.76 -16.55 -0.05
N LYS A 248 1.81 -17.43 -1.05
CA LYS A 248 1.03 -17.26 -2.28
C LYS A 248 -0.46 -17.49 -2.04
N GLN A 249 -0.80 -18.47 -1.21
CA GLN A 249 -2.18 -18.74 -0.84
C GLN A 249 -2.62 -17.83 0.32
N PRO A 250 -3.78 -17.16 0.22
CA PRO A 250 -4.28 -16.26 1.27
C PRO A 250 -4.44 -16.93 2.64
N GLU A 251 -4.89 -18.18 2.66
CA GLU A 251 -5.11 -18.99 3.86
C GLU A 251 -3.85 -19.33 4.65
N ASP A 252 -2.69 -19.29 4.01
CA ASP A 252 -1.39 -19.56 4.65
C ASP A 252 -0.81 -18.31 5.34
N ARG A 253 -1.43 -17.13 5.17
CA ARG A 253 -0.94 -15.88 5.73
C ARG A 253 -1.49 -15.63 7.14
N PRO A 254 -0.67 -15.09 8.05
CA PRO A 254 -1.16 -14.68 9.36
C PRO A 254 -2.17 -13.53 9.25
N THR A 255 -3.12 -13.51 10.17
CA THR A 255 -4.08 -12.39 10.30
C THR A 255 -3.39 -11.12 10.80
N ALA A 256 -4.00 -9.96 10.57
CA ALA A 256 -3.47 -8.69 11.03
C ALA A 256 -3.27 -8.64 12.56
N GLN A 257 -4.16 -9.26 13.34
CA GLN A 257 -3.99 -9.35 14.79
C GLN A 257 -2.79 -10.20 15.17
N GLN A 258 -2.59 -11.36 14.53
CA GLN A 258 -1.41 -12.21 14.78
C GLN A 258 -0.12 -11.48 14.44
N VAL A 259 -0.10 -10.70 13.34
CA VAL A 259 1.08 -9.90 12.96
C VAL A 259 1.35 -8.80 13.98
N ALA A 260 0.31 -8.09 14.44
CA ALA A 260 0.46 -7.06 15.47
C ALA A 260 1.03 -7.66 16.77
N ASP A 261 0.45 -8.75 17.25
CA ASP A 261 0.88 -9.42 18.49
C ASP A 261 2.31 -9.94 18.37
N TRP A 262 2.67 -10.51 17.23
CA TRP A 262 4.00 -11.06 17.02
C TRP A 262 5.09 -9.99 17.02
N PHE A 263 4.87 -8.84 16.38
CA PHE A 263 5.81 -7.73 16.37
C PHE A 263 5.82 -6.90 17.67
N GLN A 264 4.74 -6.93 18.46
CA GLN A 264 4.73 -6.36 19.81
C GLN A 264 5.53 -7.20 20.80
N GLY A 265 5.62 -8.51 20.59
CA GLY A 265 6.47 -9.40 21.36
C GLY A 265 7.95 -9.31 20.94
N ASP A 266 8.80 -10.12 21.58
CA ASP A 266 10.24 -10.21 21.30
C ASP A 266 10.61 -11.36 20.36
N ALA A 267 9.66 -12.16 19.92
CA ALA A 267 9.89 -13.36 19.10
C ALA A 267 10.63 -13.06 17.78
N TRP A 268 10.40 -11.89 17.19
CA TRP A 268 11.04 -11.46 15.96
C TRP A 268 12.55 -11.18 16.12
N ARG A 269 13.03 -10.90 17.34
CA ARG A 269 14.47 -10.72 17.60
C ARG A 269 15.22 -12.03 17.45
N GLY A 270 14.59 -13.17 17.75
CA GLY A 270 15.19 -14.48 17.62
C GLY A 270 16.49 -14.64 18.43
N ARG A 271 17.25 -15.68 18.11
CA ARG A 271 18.62 -15.85 18.60
C ARG A 271 19.61 -15.34 17.55
N PRO A 272 20.76 -14.76 17.95
CA PRO A 272 21.84 -14.45 17.01
C PRO A 272 22.29 -15.71 16.28
N GLU A 273 22.23 -15.68 14.96
CA GLU A 273 22.63 -16.78 14.09
C GLU A 273 23.47 -16.24 12.93
N PRO A 274 24.50 -16.96 12.48
CA PRO A 274 25.25 -16.55 11.29
C PRO A 274 24.35 -16.40 10.07
N LEU A 275 24.63 -15.40 9.24
CA LEU A 275 23.94 -15.27 7.95
C LEU A 275 24.31 -16.46 7.06
N PRO A 276 23.36 -17.01 6.29
CA PRO A 276 23.64 -18.00 5.27
C PRO A 276 24.56 -17.40 4.19
N PRO A 277 25.30 -18.22 3.44
CA PRO A 277 26.11 -17.73 2.35
C PRO A 277 25.27 -16.96 1.35
N HIS A 278 25.77 -15.77 0.96
CA HIS A 278 25.07 -14.89 0.03
C HIS A 278 24.98 -15.56 -1.34
N HIS A 279 23.77 -15.85 -1.78
CA HIS A 279 23.51 -16.23 -3.17
C HIS A 279 23.04 -14.99 -3.93
N PRO A 280 23.81 -14.51 -4.93
CA PRO A 280 23.30 -13.46 -5.81
C PRO A 280 21.99 -13.94 -6.44
N ALA A 281 21.02 -13.03 -6.57
CA ALA A 281 19.77 -13.35 -7.24
C ALA A 281 20.06 -14.00 -8.59
N PRO A 282 19.38 -15.10 -8.97
CA PRO A 282 19.58 -15.69 -10.29
C PRO A 282 19.35 -14.61 -11.36
N ALA A 283 20.35 -14.41 -12.22
CA ALA A 283 20.19 -13.54 -13.37
C ALA A 283 18.95 -14.02 -14.13
N LEU A 284 18.02 -13.10 -14.40
CA LEU A 284 16.84 -13.41 -15.19
C LEU A 284 17.31 -14.06 -16.49
N ALA A 285 16.90 -15.32 -16.70
CA ALA A 285 17.15 -15.99 -17.96
C ALA A 285 16.54 -15.14 -19.09
N PRO A 286 17.28 -14.88 -20.18
CA PRO A 286 16.71 -14.14 -21.29
C PRO A 286 15.47 -14.90 -21.80
N PHE A 287 14.36 -14.19 -21.95
CA PHE A 287 13.16 -14.73 -22.53
C PHE A 287 13.48 -15.39 -23.87
N PRO A 288 12.91 -16.57 -24.19
CA PRO A 288 13.04 -17.13 -25.51
C PRO A 288 12.53 -16.11 -26.53
N ALA A 289 13.36 -15.83 -27.55
CA ALA A 289 13.02 -14.88 -28.60
C ALA A 289 11.65 -15.24 -29.20
N ALA A 290 10.81 -14.23 -29.39
CA ALA A 290 9.52 -14.42 -30.03
C ALA A 290 9.70 -15.13 -31.37
N PRO A 291 8.83 -16.08 -31.75
CA PRO A 291 8.93 -16.75 -33.05
C PRO A 291 8.90 -15.70 -34.17
N ALA A 292 9.84 -15.78 -35.10
CA ALA A 292 9.93 -14.88 -36.24
C ALA A 292 8.60 -14.84 -36.99
N ALA A 293 8.15 -13.64 -37.34
CA ALA A 293 6.94 -13.45 -38.13
C ALA A 293 7.06 -14.23 -39.45
N PRO A 294 5.98 -14.91 -39.93
CA PRO A 294 6.00 -15.62 -41.18
C PRO A 294 6.31 -14.64 -42.33
N ALA A 295 7.21 -15.06 -43.23
CA ALA A 295 7.59 -14.30 -44.41
C ALA A 295 6.35 -14.01 -45.28
N PRO A 296 6.26 -12.83 -45.92
CA PRO A 296 5.16 -12.54 -46.85
C PRO A 296 5.18 -13.51 -48.03
N LEU A 297 4.03 -14.05 -48.33
CA LEU A 297 3.85 -14.91 -49.50
C LEU A 297 4.19 -14.12 -50.78
N PRO A 298 4.91 -14.71 -51.78
CA PRO A 298 5.15 -14.06 -53.06
C PRO A 298 3.83 -13.90 -53.80
N GLY A 299 3.60 -12.68 -54.28
CA GLY A 299 2.37 -12.26 -54.93
C GLY A 299 2.04 -13.10 -56.17
N ALA A 300 0.73 -13.35 -56.34
CA ALA A 300 0.10 -13.71 -57.60
C ALA A 300 -0.45 -12.43 -58.24
#